data_134153f3e1bc026399b43a2e18136893
#
_entry.id   134153f3e1bc026399b43a2e18136893
#
_cell.length_a   1.000
_cell.length_b   1.000
_cell.length_c   1.000
_cell.angle_alpha   90.00
_cell.angle_beta   90.00
_cell.angle_gamma   90.00
#
_symmetry.space_group_name_H-M   'P 1'
#
loop_
_entity.id
_entity.type
_entity.pdbx_description
1 polymer ?
#
loop_
_entity_poly.entity_id
_entity_poly.type
_entity_poly.pdbx_seq_one_letter_code
_entity_poly.pdbx_strand_id
1 'polypeptide(L)'
;MGKIIGIDLGTTNSCVAVMEGGEPVVITNSEGARTTPSVVSFQANGERLVGQIAKRQAITNPEHTIISIKREMGTDHKTHVDDKVYSPQEISAMILQKIKADAEAYLGEPVTQAVITVPAYFNDWSYVFMPNYTLWGVWSDLWAFVKCLRPVRTA
;
A
#
# COMPACT_ATOMS: atom_id res chain seq x y z
N MET A 1 15.98 17.73 2.24
CA MET A 1 15.16 17.05 3.25
C MET A 1 14.01 16.42 2.49
N GLY A 2 13.90 15.08 2.47
CA GLY A 2 12.86 14.41 1.68
C GLY A 2 11.46 14.75 2.16
N LYS A 3 10.49 14.77 1.23
CA LYS A 3 9.08 15.03 1.61
C LYS A 3 8.47 13.85 2.33
N ILE A 4 7.60 14.16 3.27
CA ILE A 4 6.78 13.17 4.01
C ILE A 4 5.42 13.13 3.32
N ILE A 5 4.94 11.93 3.00
CA ILE A 5 3.60 11.72 2.45
C ILE A 5 2.68 11.06 3.46
N GLY A 6 1.39 11.35 3.38
CA GLY A 6 0.35 10.64 4.12
C GLY A 6 -0.37 9.65 3.21
N ILE A 7 -0.50 8.39 3.63
CA ILE A 7 -1.21 7.36 2.87
C ILE A 7 -2.39 6.86 3.70
N ASP A 8 -3.58 6.90 3.13
CA ASP A 8 -4.73 6.15 3.63
C ASP A 8 -4.85 4.84 2.82
N LEU A 9 -4.43 3.74 3.44
CA LEU A 9 -4.56 2.41 2.85
C LEU A 9 -5.97 1.88 3.12
N GLY A 10 -6.91 2.17 2.23
CA GLY A 10 -8.30 1.73 2.36
C GLY A 10 -8.53 0.29 1.89
N THR A 11 -9.65 -0.32 2.29
CA THR A 11 -10.05 -1.67 1.86
C THR A 11 -10.38 -1.70 0.36
N THR A 12 -11.05 -0.69 -0.14
CA THR A 12 -11.52 -0.60 -1.53
C THR A 12 -10.64 0.32 -2.37
N ASN A 13 -10.32 1.50 -1.82
CA ASN A 13 -9.48 2.50 -2.48
C ASN A 13 -8.49 3.05 -1.46
N SER A 14 -7.32 3.40 -1.95
CA SER A 14 -6.28 4.09 -1.19
C SER A 14 -6.02 5.47 -1.77
N CYS A 15 -5.53 6.39 -0.97
CA CYS A 15 -5.12 7.70 -1.45
C CYS A 15 -3.82 8.15 -0.78
N VAL A 16 -3.17 9.14 -1.37
CA VAL A 16 -1.94 9.71 -0.86
C VAL A 16 -2.01 11.23 -0.92
N ALA A 17 -1.48 11.87 0.09
CA ALA A 17 -1.41 13.32 0.20
C ALA A 17 -0.02 13.77 0.65
N VAL A 18 0.29 15.02 0.35
CA VAL A 18 1.51 15.71 0.79
C VAL A 18 1.13 17.06 1.38
N MET A 19 1.96 17.58 2.27
CA MET A 19 1.80 18.96 2.77
C MET A 19 2.47 19.92 1.80
N GLU A 20 1.70 20.84 1.22
CA GLU A 20 2.18 21.94 0.36
C GLU A 20 1.67 23.26 0.91
N GLY A 21 2.59 24.18 1.17
CA GLY A 21 2.22 25.50 1.71
C GLY A 21 1.48 25.47 3.06
N GLY A 22 1.60 24.39 3.83
CA GLY A 22 0.89 24.21 5.10
C GLY A 22 -0.48 23.54 4.99
N GLU A 23 -0.92 23.22 3.76
CA GLU A 23 -2.20 22.55 3.49
C GLU A 23 -1.99 21.14 2.93
N PRO A 24 -2.87 20.16 3.26
CA PRO A 24 -2.80 18.83 2.69
C PRO A 24 -3.32 18.83 1.25
N VAL A 25 -2.50 18.37 0.32
CA VAL A 25 -2.83 18.23 -1.10
C VAL A 25 -2.87 16.74 -1.46
N VAL A 26 -4.01 16.27 -1.97
CA VAL A 26 -4.15 14.90 -2.45
C VAL A 26 -3.44 14.77 -3.80
N ILE A 27 -2.47 13.86 -3.86
CA ILE A 27 -1.69 13.57 -5.05
C ILE A 27 -2.55 12.78 -6.05
N THR A 28 -2.53 13.17 -7.31
CA THR A 28 -3.10 12.39 -8.41
C THR A 28 -2.14 11.27 -8.81
N ASN A 29 -2.69 10.08 -9.03
CA ASN A 29 -1.90 8.95 -9.51
C ASN A 29 -1.55 9.09 -11.00
N SER A 30 -0.75 8.17 -11.53
CA SER A 30 -0.34 8.13 -12.94
C SER A 30 -1.51 8.00 -13.94
N GLU A 31 -2.69 7.63 -13.46
CA GLU A 31 -3.93 7.50 -14.23
C GLU A 31 -4.81 8.76 -14.13
N GLY A 32 -4.34 9.82 -13.47
CA GLY A 32 -5.04 11.08 -13.29
C GLY A 32 -6.13 11.07 -12.21
N ALA A 33 -6.23 10.00 -11.42
CA ALA A 33 -7.22 9.87 -10.35
C ALA A 33 -6.62 10.23 -8.97
N ARG A 34 -7.47 10.73 -8.06
CA ARG A 34 -7.08 11.04 -6.67
C ARG A 34 -7.09 9.84 -5.75
N THR A 35 -7.64 8.73 -6.20
CA THR A 35 -7.67 7.47 -5.46
C THR A 35 -7.18 6.34 -6.33
N THR A 36 -6.50 5.38 -5.72
CA THR A 36 -6.00 4.16 -6.37
C THR A 36 -6.78 2.98 -5.81
N PRO A 37 -7.47 2.18 -6.64
CA PRO A 37 -8.12 0.96 -6.17
C PRO A 37 -7.12 0.04 -5.47
N SER A 38 -7.50 -0.47 -4.29
CA SER A 38 -6.70 -1.41 -3.51
C SER A 38 -6.82 -2.83 -4.09
N VAL A 39 -6.40 -2.99 -5.34
CA VAL A 39 -6.53 -4.20 -6.15
C VAL A 39 -5.17 -4.55 -6.74
N VAL A 40 -4.82 -5.83 -6.68
CA VAL A 40 -3.60 -6.39 -7.30
C VAL A 40 -4.02 -7.53 -8.22
N SER A 41 -3.49 -7.57 -9.44
CA SER A 41 -3.71 -8.66 -10.39
C SER A 41 -2.38 -9.19 -10.91
N PHE A 42 -2.27 -10.51 -11.02
CA PHE A 42 -1.11 -11.19 -11.57
C PHE A 42 -1.44 -11.68 -12.96
N GLN A 43 -0.54 -11.43 -13.90
CA GLN A 43 -0.67 -11.85 -15.29
C GLN A 43 0.06 -13.18 -15.50
N ALA A 44 -0.34 -13.93 -16.52
CA ALA A 44 0.29 -15.21 -16.89
C ALA A 44 1.79 -15.10 -17.25
N ASN A 45 2.25 -13.91 -17.64
CA ASN A 45 3.67 -13.60 -17.89
C ASN A 45 4.46 -13.29 -16.62
N GLY A 46 3.81 -13.37 -15.43
CA GLY A 46 4.41 -13.02 -14.13
C GLY A 46 4.40 -11.53 -13.82
N GLU A 47 3.85 -10.68 -14.70
CA GLU A 47 3.70 -9.25 -14.45
C GLU A 47 2.63 -8.99 -13.40
N ARG A 48 2.89 -8.00 -12.53
CA ARG A 48 1.97 -7.56 -11.49
C ARG A 48 1.36 -6.21 -11.85
N LEU A 49 0.04 -6.15 -11.86
CA LEU A 49 -0.73 -4.94 -12.04
C LEU A 49 -1.33 -4.49 -10.72
N VAL A 50 -1.42 -3.18 -10.50
CA VAL A 50 -1.99 -2.60 -9.27
C VAL A 50 -2.87 -1.40 -9.63
N GLY A 51 -3.95 -1.21 -8.88
CA GLY A 51 -4.83 -0.06 -9.04
C GLY A 51 -5.92 -0.29 -10.09
N GLN A 52 -6.22 0.73 -10.89
CA GLN A 52 -7.34 0.72 -11.84
C GLN A 52 -7.17 -0.33 -12.94
N ILE A 53 -5.93 -0.53 -13.40
CA ILE A 53 -5.61 -1.55 -14.42
C ILE A 53 -5.91 -2.94 -13.85
N ALA A 54 -5.46 -3.22 -12.62
CA ALA A 54 -5.75 -4.48 -11.94
C ALA A 54 -7.27 -4.68 -11.72
N LYS A 55 -7.98 -3.62 -11.35
CA LYS A 55 -9.44 -3.68 -11.16
C LYS A 55 -10.18 -4.06 -12.43
N ARG A 56 -9.73 -3.60 -13.58
CA ARG A 56 -10.31 -3.99 -14.88
C ARG A 56 -10.10 -5.49 -15.18
N GLN A 57 -9.01 -6.07 -14.69
CA GLN A 57 -8.71 -7.49 -14.86
C GLN A 57 -9.63 -8.41 -14.03
N ALA A 58 -10.28 -7.89 -12.99
CA ALA A 58 -11.16 -8.67 -12.12
C ALA A 58 -12.32 -9.38 -12.89
N ILE A 59 -12.68 -8.89 -14.08
CA ILE A 59 -13.71 -9.49 -14.92
C ILE A 59 -13.15 -10.64 -15.76
N THR A 60 -11.95 -10.47 -16.31
CA THR A 60 -11.32 -11.41 -17.25
C THR A 60 -10.37 -12.38 -16.57
N ASN A 61 -9.83 -12.01 -15.42
CA ASN A 61 -8.85 -12.80 -14.65
C ASN A 61 -9.16 -12.76 -13.13
N PRO A 62 -10.37 -13.21 -12.71
CA PRO A 62 -10.79 -13.11 -11.33
C PRO A 62 -9.94 -13.93 -10.35
N GLU A 63 -9.47 -15.12 -10.79
CA GLU A 63 -8.71 -16.04 -9.94
C GLU A 63 -7.33 -15.47 -9.54
N HIS A 64 -6.74 -14.62 -10.39
CA HIS A 64 -5.45 -13.98 -10.13
C HIS A 64 -5.59 -12.50 -9.77
N THR A 65 -6.81 -12.03 -9.44
CA THR A 65 -7.07 -10.65 -9.04
C THR A 65 -7.57 -10.59 -7.61
N ILE A 66 -6.76 -9.94 -6.77
CA ILE A 66 -6.98 -9.85 -5.32
C ILE A 66 -7.57 -8.49 -5.01
N ILE A 67 -8.72 -8.49 -4.37
CA ILE A 67 -9.45 -7.30 -3.92
C ILE A 67 -9.68 -7.37 -2.41
N SER A 68 -9.80 -6.21 -1.76
CA SER A 68 -10.16 -6.09 -0.33
C SER A 68 -9.23 -6.82 0.64
N ILE A 69 -7.97 -7.02 0.29
CA ILE A 69 -6.99 -7.78 1.09
C ILE A 69 -6.81 -7.22 2.51
N LYS A 70 -7.12 -5.94 2.73
CA LYS A 70 -7.04 -5.31 4.05
C LYS A 70 -7.92 -6.00 5.11
N ARG A 71 -9.00 -6.65 4.70
CA ARG A 71 -9.90 -7.41 5.61
C ARG A 71 -9.22 -8.65 6.19
N GLU A 72 -8.22 -9.16 5.50
CA GLU A 72 -7.47 -10.37 5.90
C GLU A 72 -6.21 -10.03 6.71
N MET A 73 -5.93 -8.74 6.93
CA MET A 73 -4.80 -8.31 7.73
C MET A 73 -4.95 -8.79 9.18
N GLY A 74 -3.87 -9.36 9.72
CA GLY A 74 -3.88 -9.92 11.07
C GLY A 74 -4.43 -11.34 11.17
N THR A 75 -4.81 -11.95 10.05
CA THR A 75 -5.22 -13.35 9.97
C THR A 75 -4.12 -14.21 9.34
N ASP A 76 -4.26 -15.53 9.42
CA ASP A 76 -3.38 -16.51 8.75
C ASP A 76 -3.75 -16.74 7.28
N HIS A 77 -4.57 -15.87 6.72
CA HIS A 77 -5.00 -15.95 5.31
C HIS A 77 -3.79 -16.01 4.37
N LYS A 78 -3.90 -16.89 3.39
CA LYS A 78 -2.90 -17.05 2.33
C LYS A 78 -3.59 -16.99 0.97
N THR A 79 -3.11 -16.12 0.13
CA THR A 79 -3.59 -16.01 -1.25
C THR A 79 -2.68 -16.82 -2.16
N HIS A 80 -3.24 -17.81 -2.83
CA HIS A 80 -2.53 -18.64 -3.79
C HIS A 80 -2.68 -18.04 -5.19
N VAL A 81 -1.56 -17.82 -5.86
CA VAL A 81 -1.49 -17.37 -7.24
C VAL A 81 -0.45 -18.22 -7.95
N ASP A 82 -0.91 -19.12 -8.82
CA ASP A 82 -0.09 -20.15 -9.45
C ASP A 82 0.74 -20.93 -8.40
N ASP A 83 2.06 -21.02 -8.57
CA ASP A 83 2.96 -21.71 -7.64
C ASP A 83 3.40 -20.85 -6.44
N LYS A 84 2.86 -19.63 -6.30
CA LYS A 84 3.25 -18.68 -5.25
C LYS A 84 2.15 -18.48 -4.23
N VAL A 85 2.56 -18.23 -3.00
CA VAL A 85 1.67 -17.98 -1.88
C VAL A 85 2.02 -16.62 -1.29
N TYR A 86 1.03 -15.73 -1.18
CA TYR A 86 1.20 -14.39 -0.66
C TYR A 86 0.41 -14.19 0.63
N SER A 87 1.01 -13.50 1.57
CA SER A 87 0.34 -13.01 2.77
C SER A 87 -0.42 -11.71 2.48
N PRO A 88 -1.42 -11.32 3.31
CA PRO A 88 -2.09 -10.04 3.18
C PRO A 88 -1.13 -8.84 3.24
N GLN A 89 -0.05 -8.95 4.04
CA GLN A 89 0.98 -7.95 4.16
C GLN A 89 1.75 -7.74 2.85
N GLU A 90 2.10 -8.83 2.17
CA GLU A 90 2.81 -8.78 0.88
C GLU A 90 1.95 -8.12 -0.20
N ILE A 91 0.67 -8.47 -0.28
CA ILE A 91 -0.27 -7.84 -1.22
C ILE A 91 -0.45 -6.35 -0.89
N SER A 92 -0.59 -6.01 0.39
CA SER A 92 -0.69 -4.61 0.83
C SER A 92 0.58 -3.81 0.50
N ALA A 93 1.76 -4.43 0.65
CA ALA A 93 3.02 -3.80 0.27
C ALA A 93 3.10 -3.49 -1.23
N MET A 94 2.52 -4.33 -2.08
CA MET A 94 2.44 -4.07 -3.53
C MET A 94 1.60 -2.83 -3.85
N ILE A 95 0.50 -2.63 -3.13
CA ILE A 95 -0.33 -1.42 -3.26
C ILE A 95 0.46 -0.18 -2.82
N LEU A 96 1.15 -0.27 -1.68
CA LEU A 96 1.97 0.83 -1.17
C LEU A 96 3.13 1.19 -2.11
N GLN A 97 3.76 0.20 -2.75
CA GLN A 97 4.81 0.44 -3.77
C GLN A 97 4.28 1.26 -4.96
N LYS A 98 3.08 0.93 -5.45
CA LYS A 98 2.45 1.69 -6.54
C LYS A 98 2.17 3.13 -6.11
N ILE A 99 1.57 3.31 -4.93
CA ILE A 99 1.25 4.65 -4.38
C ILE A 99 2.52 5.48 -4.19
N LYS A 100 3.60 4.86 -3.71
CA LYS A 100 4.89 5.53 -3.59
C LYS A 100 5.42 5.99 -4.94
N ALA A 101 5.42 5.11 -5.94
CA ALA A 101 5.88 5.44 -7.28
C ALA A 101 5.07 6.59 -7.90
N ASP A 102 3.76 6.61 -7.71
CA ASP A 102 2.88 7.70 -8.16
C ASP A 102 3.21 9.02 -7.42
N ALA A 103 3.46 8.95 -6.11
CA ALA A 103 3.84 10.13 -5.33
C ALA A 103 5.20 10.69 -5.77
N GLU A 104 6.19 9.84 -6.01
CA GLU A 104 7.51 10.25 -6.50
C GLU A 104 7.43 10.86 -7.89
N ALA A 105 6.60 10.29 -8.78
CA ALA A 105 6.36 10.85 -10.11
C ALA A 105 5.70 12.24 -10.05
N TYR A 106 4.74 12.43 -9.13
CA TYR A 106 4.09 13.72 -8.92
C TYR A 106 5.04 14.77 -8.34
N LEU A 107 5.84 14.38 -7.33
CA LEU A 107 6.72 15.29 -6.61
C LEU A 107 8.02 15.60 -7.37
N GLY A 108 8.43 14.75 -8.31
CA GLY A 108 9.71 14.84 -9.01
C GLY A 108 10.94 14.58 -8.13
N GLU A 109 10.73 14.02 -6.94
CA GLU A 109 11.80 13.70 -5.97
C GLU A 109 11.50 12.40 -5.20
N PRO A 110 12.52 11.71 -4.68
CA PRO A 110 12.32 10.49 -3.89
C PRO A 110 11.54 10.75 -2.60
N VAL A 111 10.63 9.84 -2.28
CA VAL A 111 9.90 9.82 -1.03
C VAL A 111 10.59 8.88 -0.05
N THR A 112 11.09 9.43 1.05
CA THR A 112 11.85 8.69 2.07
C THR A 112 11.05 8.36 3.32
N GLN A 113 9.94 9.08 3.55
CA GLN A 113 9.11 8.94 4.74
C GLN A 113 7.62 8.96 4.39
N ALA A 114 6.84 8.14 5.08
CA ALA A 114 5.39 8.12 4.94
C ALA A 114 4.69 7.88 6.27
N VAL A 115 3.52 8.50 6.43
CA VAL A 115 2.54 8.23 7.47
C VAL A 115 1.45 7.37 6.85
N ILE A 116 1.18 6.19 7.42
CA ILE A 116 0.15 5.29 6.90
C ILE A 116 -0.93 5.11 7.95
N THR A 117 -2.18 5.37 7.58
CA THR A 117 -3.32 5.11 8.47
C THR A 117 -3.62 3.62 8.50
N VAL A 118 -3.77 3.09 9.71
CA VAL A 118 -4.13 1.69 9.94
C VAL A 118 -5.28 1.61 10.94
N PRO A 119 -6.22 0.66 10.75
CA PRO A 119 -7.29 0.44 11.72
C PRO A 119 -6.74 -0.04 13.07
N ALA A 120 -7.48 0.25 14.14
CA ALA A 120 -7.10 -0.15 15.49
C ALA A 120 -7.05 -1.69 15.72
N TYR A 121 -7.67 -2.47 14.84
CA TYR A 121 -7.67 -3.94 14.91
C TYR A 121 -6.45 -4.59 14.22
N PHE A 122 -5.57 -3.81 13.62
CA PHE A 122 -4.28 -4.32 13.16
C PHE A 122 -3.47 -4.72 14.38
N ASN A 123 -3.08 -6.00 14.43
CA ASN A 123 -2.24 -6.52 15.51
C ASN A 123 -0.75 -6.20 15.25
N ASP A 124 0.09 -6.38 16.27
CA ASP A 124 1.53 -6.11 16.18
C ASP A 124 2.22 -6.95 15.08
N TRP A 125 1.67 -8.11 14.73
CA TRP A 125 2.17 -8.97 13.65
C TRP A 125 1.96 -8.35 12.26
N SER A 126 0.91 -7.56 12.08
CA SER A 126 0.67 -6.82 10.83
C SER A 126 1.78 -5.81 10.54
N TYR A 127 2.48 -5.34 11.57
CA TYR A 127 3.58 -4.40 11.46
C TYR A 127 4.95 -5.06 11.32
N VAL A 128 5.14 -6.25 11.91
CA VAL A 128 6.45 -6.94 11.98
C VAL A 128 6.83 -7.57 10.65
N PHE A 129 5.88 -7.96 9.81
CA PHE A 129 6.14 -8.63 8.54
C PHE A 129 6.39 -7.71 7.34
N MET A 130 6.26 -6.39 7.48
CA MET A 130 6.67 -5.45 6.43
C MET A 130 8.21 -5.35 6.20
N PRO A 131 9.13 -5.76 7.12
CA PRO A 131 10.55 -5.55 6.94
C PRO A 131 11.24 -6.48 5.94
N ASN A 132 10.66 -7.61 5.55
CA ASN A 132 11.43 -8.66 4.87
C ASN A 132 11.28 -8.74 3.35
N TYR A 133 10.49 -7.90 2.72
CA TYR A 133 10.36 -7.91 1.27
C TYR A 133 10.82 -6.60 0.65
N THR A 134 11.91 -6.63 -0.07
CA THR A 134 12.45 -5.67 -1.07
C THR A 134 12.18 -4.16 -0.84
N LEU A 135 11.45 -3.80 0.18
CA LEU A 135 11.30 -2.44 0.70
C LEU A 135 12.54 -1.99 1.48
N TRP A 136 13.47 -2.92 1.74
CA TRP A 136 14.63 -2.70 2.62
C TRP A 136 15.58 -1.59 2.15
N GLY A 137 15.62 -1.30 0.88
CA GLY A 137 16.44 -0.21 0.36
C GLY A 137 15.75 1.16 0.34
N VAL A 138 14.44 1.23 0.59
CA VAL A 138 13.65 2.44 0.33
C VAL A 138 12.83 2.91 1.54
N TRP A 139 12.56 2.03 2.52
CA TRP A 139 11.64 2.32 3.63
C TRP A 139 12.16 1.81 4.99
N SER A 140 13.48 1.82 5.21
CA SER A 140 14.06 1.49 6.52
C SER A 140 13.46 2.33 7.65
N ASP A 141 13.05 3.56 7.35
CA ASP A 141 12.48 4.49 8.32
C ASP A 141 10.97 4.29 8.54
N LEU A 142 10.27 3.58 7.63
CA LEU A 142 8.86 3.25 7.81
C LEU A 142 8.65 2.33 9.02
N TRP A 143 9.59 1.43 9.28
CA TRP A 143 9.53 0.56 10.45
C TRP A 143 9.67 1.34 11.78
N ALA A 144 10.53 2.35 11.80
CA ALA A 144 10.65 3.24 12.95
C ALA A 144 9.39 4.09 13.14
N PHE A 145 8.75 4.49 12.06
CA PHE A 145 7.55 5.34 12.07
C PHE A 145 6.29 4.57 12.45
N VAL A 146 6.10 3.35 11.96
CA VAL A 146 5.01 2.45 12.36
C VAL A 146 5.08 2.13 13.85
N LYS A 147 6.27 2.07 14.45
CA LYS A 147 6.42 1.99 15.92
C LYS A 147 5.93 3.23 16.67
N CYS A 148 6.00 4.41 16.06
CA CYS A 148 5.51 5.66 16.65
C CYS A 148 3.97 5.80 16.57
N LEU A 149 3.31 5.06 15.68
CA LEU A 149 1.85 5.01 15.55
C LEU A 149 1.18 4.05 16.55
N ARG A 150 1.79 3.75 17.68
CA ARG A 150 1.06 3.10 18.78
C ARG A 150 -0.18 3.95 19.06
N PRO A 151 -1.40 3.34 19.07
CA PRO A 151 -2.57 4.09 19.45
C PRO A 151 -2.29 4.69 20.83
N VAL A 152 -2.37 6.03 20.91
CA VAL A 152 -2.44 6.71 22.19
C VAL A 152 -3.67 6.13 22.87
N ARG A 153 -3.47 5.26 23.87
CA ARG A 153 -4.56 4.82 24.72
C ARG A 153 -5.12 6.08 25.34
N THR A 154 -6.24 6.54 24.85
CA THR A 154 -7.08 7.45 25.63
C THR A 154 -7.52 6.67 26.87
N ALA A 155 -7.05 7.13 28.00
CA ALA A 155 -7.51 6.67 29.31
C ALA A 155 -9.01 6.90 29.46
#